data_e44836ea98f9dc449cb82d8a7f2e3914
#
_entry.id   e44836ea98f9dc449cb82d8a7f2e3914
#
_cell.length_a   1.000
_cell.length_b   1.000
_cell.length_c   1.000
_cell.angle_alpha   90.00
_cell.angle_beta   90.00
_cell.angle_gamma   90.00
#
_symmetry.space_group_name_H-M   'P 1'
#
loop_
_entity.id
_entity.type
_entity.pdbx_description
1 polymer ?
#
loop_
_entity_poly.entity_id
_entity_poly.type
_entity_poly.pdbx_seq_one_letter_code
_entity_poly.pdbx_strand_id
1 'polypeptide(L)'
;WFGNNNPNWLWHYHVPLRYLARNPQLAVGATRRNTFSSNRCFPISAKMERPNNPQSYGRVTSANSATPYRGGLFGESFARSVFISEPVHNLVHREVLKPEGVSFKSHRAKGEEKNEFLASTDNWFRPVQIKTGPDGALYIADMYRLIIEHPEWIPAAMQSRVDLRAGHDKGRIWRIVPKGAKLRKIPRLDKLPTQQLVWALDHPNGW
;
A
#
# COMPACT_ATOMS: atom_id res chain seq x y z
N TRP A 1 -8.47 -1.15 7.34
CA TRP A 1 -7.05 -0.89 7.30
C TRP A 1 -6.78 0.44 6.61
N PHE A 2 -5.81 1.20 7.09
CA PHE A 2 -5.30 2.35 6.37
C PHE A 2 -3.84 2.65 6.75
N GLY A 3 -3.08 3.19 5.80
CA GLY A 3 -1.82 3.85 6.04
C GLY A 3 -2.05 5.30 6.45
N ASN A 4 -1.09 5.93 7.06
CA ASN A 4 -1.21 7.31 7.46
C ASN A 4 0.05 8.08 7.10
N ASN A 5 -0.16 9.31 6.75
CA ASN A 5 0.89 10.29 6.64
C ASN A 5 1.61 10.42 8.01
N ASN A 6 2.91 10.24 8.02
CA ASN A 6 3.83 10.58 9.09
C ASN A 6 3.47 10.08 10.52
N PRO A 7 4.16 9.16 11.11
CA PRO A 7 5.15 8.18 10.64
C PRO A 7 4.61 6.74 10.68
N ASN A 8 3.41 6.50 10.24
CA ASN A 8 2.67 5.27 10.51
C ASN A 8 2.40 4.44 9.26
N TRP A 9 2.89 3.18 9.22
CA TRP A 9 2.61 2.26 8.15
C TRP A 9 1.16 1.80 8.09
N LEU A 10 0.61 1.36 9.24
CA LEU A 10 -0.62 0.59 9.23
C LEU A 10 -1.44 0.81 10.50
N TRP A 11 -2.69 1.19 10.30
CA TRP A 11 -3.71 1.25 11.33
C TRP A 11 -4.81 0.21 11.09
N HIS A 12 -5.29 -0.38 12.15
CA HIS A 12 -6.49 -1.20 12.15
C HIS A 12 -7.61 -0.51 12.91
N TYR A 13 -8.72 -0.23 12.25
CA TYR A 13 -9.98 0.11 12.90
C TYR A 13 -10.72 -1.18 13.20
N HIS A 14 -10.80 -1.55 14.48
CA HIS A 14 -11.44 -2.79 14.90
C HIS A 14 -12.92 -2.63 15.24
N VAL A 15 -13.43 -1.39 15.29
CA VAL A 15 -14.85 -1.10 15.48
C VAL A 15 -15.39 -0.47 14.19
N PRO A 16 -16.34 -1.13 13.49
CA PRO A 16 -16.95 -0.57 12.30
C PRO A 16 -17.68 0.74 12.58
N LEU A 17 -17.60 1.67 11.64
CA LEU A 17 -18.19 3.03 11.76
C LEU A 17 -19.68 3.01 12.12
N ARG A 18 -20.45 2.02 11.64
CA ARG A 18 -21.87 1.85 11.99
C ARG A 18 -22.14 1.66 13.48
N TYR A 19 -21.17 1.10 14.24
CA TYR A 19 -21.28 0.95 15.69
C TYR A 19 -20.86 2.22 16.41
N LEU A 20 -19.89 2.94 15.87
CA LEU A 20 -19.49 4.26 16.40
C LEU A 20 -20.64 5.27 16.29
N ALA A 21 -21.36 5.27 15.17
CA ALA A 21 -22.53 6.13 14.97
C ALA A 21 -23.68 5.87 15.98
N ARG A 22 -23.74 4.65 16.54
CA ARG A 22 -24.73 4.27 17.56
C ARG A 22 -24.30 4.58 18.98
N ASN A 23 -23.02 4.88 19.19
CA ASN A 23 -22.48 5.21 20.53
C ASN A 23 -21.60 6.47 20.44
N PRO A 24 -22.21 7.67 20.51
CA PRO A 24 -21.47 8.93 20.39
C PRO A 24 -20.51 9.19 21.55
N GLN A 25 -20.61 8.44 22.65
CA GLN A 25 -19.73 8.57 23.80
C GLN A 25 -18.45 7.73 23.67
N LEU A 26 -18.37 6.83 22.66
CA LEU A 26 -17.18 6.03 22.45
C LEU A 26 -16.05 6.90 21.88
N ALA A 27 -14.94 6.99 22.60
CA ALA A 27 -13.78 7.74 22.18
C ALA A 27 -13.19 7.13 20.87
N VAL A 28 -13.10 7.93 19.83
CA VAL A 28 -12.59 7.48 18.49
C VAL A 28 -11.17 6.89 18.62
N GLY A 29 -10.34 7.41 19.51
CA GLY A 29 -8.99 6.89 19.75
C GLY A 29 -8.96 5.43 20.21
N ALA A 30 -9.98 4.98 20.96
CA ALA A 30 -10.09 3.61 21.43
C ALA A 30 -10.50 2.60 20.33
N THR A 31 -10.92 3.08 19.16
CA THR A 31 -11.45 2.26 18.06
C THR A 31 -10.42 1.93 16.99
N ARG A 32 -9.23 2.48 17.11
CA ARG A 32 -8.11 2.26 16.17
C ARG A 32 -6.87 1.80 16.94
N ARG A 33 -6.09 0.96 16.30
CA ARG A 33 -4.82 0.49 16.82
C ARG A 33 -3.73 0.59 15.78
N ASN A 34 -2.58 1.11 16.20
CA ASN A 34 -1.35 0.99 15.42
C ASN A 34 -0.83 -0.44 15.53
N THR A 35 -0.54 -1.07 14.40
CA THR A 35 -0.19 -2.49 14.37
C THR A 35 1.31 -2.74 14.17
N PHE A 36 2.04 -1.81 13.58
CA PHE A 36 3.45 -1.99 13.24
C PHE A 36 4.41 -1.67 14.40
N SER A 37 5.62 -2.24 14.34
CA SER A 37 6.66 -2.09 15.36
C SER A 37 7.74 -1.06 15.03
N SER A 38 7.94 -0.74 13.75
CA SER A 38 8.98 0.17 13.29
C SER A 38 8.52 0.99 12.09
N ASN A 39 8.86 2.27 12.09
CA ASN A 39 8.58 3.19 10.98
C ASN A 39 9.73 3.29 9.96
N ARG A 40 10.75 2.43 10.05
CA ARG A 40 11.86 2.42 9.10
C ARG A 40 11.44 1.86 7.75
N CYS A 41 12.01 2.46 6.70
CA CYS A 41 11.95 1.93 5.34
C CYS A 41 13.35 1.89 4.72
N PHE A 42 13.50 1.10 3.67
CA PHE A 42 14.78 0.84 3.02
C PHE A 42 14.70 1.17 1.53
N PRO A 43 14.71 2.49 1.19
CA PRO A 43 14.73 2.92 -0.20
C PRO A 43 16.03 2.53 -0.88
N ILE A 44 15.95 2.24 -2.18
CA ILE A 44 17.11 2.00 -3.05
C ILE A 44 17.28 3.12 -4.09
N SER A 45 16.33 4.06 -4.15
CA SER A 45 16.44 5.27 -4.96
C SER A 45 17.46 6.24 -4.36
N ALA A 46 18.06 7.07 -5.20
CA ALA A 46 18.96 8.13 -4.73
C ALA A 46 18.19 9.08 -3.80
N LYS A 47 18.87 9.49 -2.71
CA LYS A 47 18.32 10.52 -1.82
C LYS A 47 18.18 11.82 -2.60
N MET A 48 16.97 12.31 -2.69
CA MET A 48 16.68 13.63 -3.26
C MET A 48 16.56 14.67 -2.15
N GLU A 49 16.99 15.89 -2.45
CA GLU A 49 16.63 17.04 -1.62
C GLU A 49 15.10 17.20 -1.66
N ARG A 50 14.50 17.25 -0.49
CA ARG A 50 13.05 17.40 -0.37
C ARG A 50 12.70 18.77 0.17
N PRO A 51 11.74 19.46 -0.43
CA PRO A 51 11.29 20.75 0.05
C PRO A 51 10.67 20.68 1.44
N ASN A 52 10.09 19.53 1.76
CA ASN A 52 9.40 19.28 3.02
C ASN A 52 10.04 18.08 3.74
N ASN A 53 10.31 18.23 5.04
CA ASN A 53 10.80 17.20 5.93
C ASN A 53 12.07 16.44 5.43
N PRO A 54 13.19 17.10 5.19
CA PRO A 54 14.41 16.49 4.64
C PRO A 54 15.04 15.42 5.56
N GLN A 55 14.67 15.41 6.85
CA GLN A 55 15.22 14.47 7.85
C GLN A 55 14.48 13.12 7.86
N SER A 56 13.45 12.96 7.08
CA SER A 56 12.62 11.74 7.09
C SER A 56 13.13 10.60 6.20
N TYR A 57 14.27 10.77 5.53
CA TYR A 57 14.84 9.72 4.69
C TYR A 57 15.05 8.43 5.47
N GLY A 58 14.57 7.30 4.91
CA GLY A 58 14.59 6.00 5.59
C GLY A 58 13.52 5.82 6.67
N ARG A 59 12.54 6.72 6.73
CA ARG A 59 11.36 6.60 7.60
C ARG A 59 10.09 6.85 6.79
N VAL A 60 9.05 6.12 7.09
CA VAL A 60 7.75 6.29 6.42
C VAL A 60 7.23 7.73 6.59
N THR A 61 6.76 8.31 5.49
CA THR A 61 6.21 9.67 5.46
C THR A 61 4.83 9.75 4.81
N SER A 62 4.55 8.93 3.80
CA SER A 62 3.36 9.04 2.95
C SER A 62 2.69 7.68 2.72
N ALA A 63 2.73 6.81 3.74
CA ALA A 63 2.12 5.49 3.66
C ALA A 63 0.64 5.59 3.26
N ASN A 64 0.28 4.87 2.21
CA ASN A 64 -1.09 4.84 1.70
C ASN A 64 -1.45 3.47 1.12
N SER A 65 -2.70 3.31 0.70
CA SER A 65 -3.20 2.07 0.07
C SER A 65 -2.88 0.78 0.84
N ALA A 66 -3.12 0.77 2.15
CA ALA A 66 -2.97 -0.44 2.96
C ALA A 66 -3.92 -1.55 2.45
N THR A 67 -3.38 -2.51 1.74
CA THR A 67 -4.14 -3.55 1.03
C THR A 67 -3.81 -4.93 1.57
N PRO A 68 -4.71 -5.57 2.34
CA PRO A 68 -4.59 -6.97 2.70
C PRO A 68 -4.61 -7.86 1.44
N TYR A 69 -3.62 -8.74 1.33
CA TYR A 69 -3.53 -9.63 0.18
C TYR A 69 -4.45 -10.85 0.34
N ARG A 70 -5.29 -11.07 -0.66
CA ARG A 70 -6.24 -12.19 -0.73
C ARG A 70 -6.23 -12.88 -2.10
N GLY A 71 -5.15 -12.71 -2.88
CA GLY A 71 -5.08 -13.22 -4.26
C GLY A 71 -4.70 -14.69 -4.40
N GLY A 72 -4.03 -15.26 -3.40
CA GLY A 72 -3.55 -16.64 -3.42
C GLY A 72 -2.36 -16.92 -4.35
N LEU A 73 -2.08 -16.07 -5.34
CA LEU A 73 -1.03 -16.29 -6.35
C LEU A 73 0.39 -16.34 -5.76
N PHE A 74 0.65 -15.58 -4.70
CA PHE A 74 1.95 -15.53 -4.03
C PHE A 74 2.16 -16.67 -3.03
N GLY A 75 1.16 -17.53 -2.80
CA GLY A 75 1.22 -18.66 -1.89
C GLY A 75 0.95 -18.32 -0.42
N GLU A 76 0.96 -19.33 0.44
CA GLU A 76 0.57 -19.25 1.85
C GLU A 76 1.42 -18.28 2.69
N SER A 77 2.69 -18.11 2.37
CA SER A 77 3.57 -17.16 3.07
C SER A 77 3.12 -15.70 2.92
N PHE A 78 2.19 -15.43 2.02
CA PHE A 78 1.60 -14.12 1.78
C PHE A 78 0.15 -13.98 2.29
N ALA A 79 -0.46 -15.06 2.78
CA ALA A 79 -1.88 -15.09 3.16
C ALA A 79 -2.27 -14.05 4.23
N ARG A 80 -1.32 -13.63 5.08
CA ARG A 80 -1.52 -12.63 6.12
C ARG A 80 -0.78 -11.31 5.84
N SER A 81 -0.43 -11.07 4.60
CA SER A 81 0.32 -9.87 4.23
C SER A 81 -0.60 -8.69 3.97
N VAL A 82 -0.14 -7.51 4.38
CA VAL A 82 -0.69 -6.22 3.97
C VAL A 82 0.40 -5.47 3.23
N PHE A 83 0.07 -5.00 2.04
CA PHE A 83 0.96 -4.19 1.21
C PHE A 83 0.60 -2.71 1.36
N ILE A 84 1.62 -1.88 1.53
CA ILE A 84 1.46 -0.45 1.78
C ILE A 84 2.40 0.29 0.81
N SER A 85 1.86 1.23 0.05
CA SER A 85 2.68 2.08 -0.81
C SER A 85 3.28 3.26 -0.05
N GLU A 86 4.52 3.59 -0.40
CA GLU A 86 5.27 4.74 0.12
C GLU A 86 5.87 5.51 -1.06
N PRO A 87 5.13 6.45 -1.64
CA PRO A 87 5.52 7.12 -2.87
C PRO A 87 6.75 8.02 -2.70
N VAL A 88 7.00 8.54 -1.50
CA VAL A 88 8.16 9.41 -1.25
C VAL A 88 9.47 8.66 -1.37
N HIS A 89 9.50 7.42 -0.91
CA HIS A 89 10.67 6.56 -0.92
C HIS A 89 10.69 5.55 -2.08
N ASN A 90 9.75 5.66 -3.04
CA ASN A 90 9.69 4.85 -4.26
C ASN A 90 9.60 3.34 -3.98
N LEU A 91 8.73 2.95 -3.05
CA LEU A 91 8.67 1.56 -2.59
C LEU A 91 7.25 1.10 -2.20
N VAL A 92 7.11 -0.22 -2.11
CA VAL A 92 5.99 -0.90 -1.50
C VAL A 92 6.50 -1.72 -0.32
N HIS A 93 5.99 -1.40 0.84
CA HIS A 93 6.26 -2.09 2.09
C HIS A 93 5.30 -3.25 2.31
N ARG A 94 5.77 -4.30 3.00
CA ARG A 94 4.95 -5.45 3.39
C ARG A 94 5.00 -5.67 4.89
N GLU A 95 3.83 -5.76 5.51
CA GLU A 95 3.64 -6.17 6.88
C GLU A 95 2.93 -7.53 6.94
N VAL A 96 3.34 -8.40 7.85
CA VAL A 96 2.68 -9.68 8.14
C VAL A 96 1.86 -9.53 9.41
N LEU A 97 0.58 -9.84 9.34
CA LEU A 97 -0.37 -9.70 10.44
C LEU A 97 -0.31 -10.90 11.39
N LYS A 98 -0.27 -10.62 12.68
CA LYS A 98 -0.46 -11.60 13.76
C LYS A 98 -1.68 -11.17 14.58
N PRO A 99 -2.71 -12.02 14.75
CA PRO A 99 -3.86 -11.71 15.61
C PRO A 99 -3.42 -11.41 17.04
N GLU A 100 -4.03 -10.38 17.63
CA GLU A 100 -3.84 -9.99 19.03
C GLU A 100 -5.15 -9.45 19.60
N GLY A 101 -5.85 -10.27 20.37
CA GLY A 101 -7.18 -9.96 20.88
C GLY A 101 -8.15 -9.64 19.75
N VAL A 102 -8.80 -8.48 19.81
CA VAL A 102 -9.76 -8.00 18.79
C VAL A 102 -9.08 -7.27 17.61
N SER A 103 -7.76 -7.23 17.60
CA SER A 103 -6.97 -6.52 16.60
C SER A 103 -5.77 -7.37 16.14
N PHE A 104 -4.73 -6.71 15.67
CA PHE A 104 -3.52 -7.34 15.17
C PHE A 104 -2.28 -6.57 15.66
N LYS A 105 -1.17 -7.28 15.76
CA LYS A 105 0.18 -6.74 15.59
C LYS A 105 0.68 -7.08 14.20
N SER A 106 1.61 -6.30 13.69
CA SER A 106 2.27 -6.61 12.44
C SER A 106 3.79 -6.50 12.56
N HIS A 107 4.47 -7.16 11.66
CA HIS A 107 5.93 -7.16 11.57
C HIS A 107 6.36 -7.34 10.12
N ARG A 108 7.59 -6.95 9.82
CA ARG A 108 8.20 -7.22 8.51
C ARG A 108 8.25 -8.72 8.23
N ALA A 109 8.09 -9.10 6.98
CA ALA A 109 8.25 -10.49 6.59
C ALA A 109 9.69 -10.98 6.82
N LYS A 110 9.85 -12.27 7.10
CA LYS A 110 11.17 -12.91 7.17
C LYS A 110 11.92 -12.71 5.85
N GLY A 111 13.15 -12.23 5.95
CA GLY A 111 13.99 -11.89 4.79
C GLY A 111 13.78 -10.48 4.27
N GLU A 112 12.84 -9.71 4.84
CA GLU A 112 12.58 -8.30 4.49
C GLU A 112 12.97 -7.34 5.65
N GLU A 113 13.83 -7.77 6.58
CA GLU A 113 14.20 -6.98 7.76
C GLU A 113 14.97 -5.69 7.41
N LYS A 114 15.71 -5.71 6.29
CA LYS A 114 16.53 -4.59 5.80
C LYS A 114 16.29 -4.25 4.32
N ASN A 115 15.20 -4.71 3.75
CA ASN A 115 14.77 -4.41 2.39
C ASN A 115 13.25 -4.31 2.31
N GLU A 116 12.74 -3.93 1.17
CA GLU A 116 11.30 -3.79 0.93
C GLU A 116 10.80 -4.87 -0.03
N PHE A 117 9.51 -5.16 0.02
CA PHE A 117 8.88 -6.09 -0.92
C PHE A 117 9.13 -5.69 -2.37
N LEU A 118 9.00 -4.39 -2.65
CA LEU A 118 9.31 -3.79 -3.94
C LEU A 118 9.89 -2.40 -3.71
N ALA A 119 10.99 -2.09 -4.38
CA ALA A 119 11.59 -0.77 -4.39
C ALA A 119 12.13 -0.45 -5.78
N SER A 120 12.17 0.82 -6.13
CA SER A 120 12.70 1.30 -7.41
C SER A 120 13.90 2.22 -7.19
N THR A 121 14.87 2.14 -8.08
CA THR A 121 15.95 3.14 -8.19
C THR A 121 15.51 4.40 -8.91
N ASP A 122 14.36 4.34 -9.59
CA ASP A 122 13.76 5.47 -10.29
C ASP A 122 12.97 6.36 -9.31
N ASN A 123 13.47 7.57 -9.07
CA ASN A 123 12.83 8.56 -8.19
C ASN A 123 11.45 9.04 -8.67
N TRP A 124 11.08 8.73 -9.92
CA TRP A 124 9.77 9.07 -10.47
C TRP A 124 8.72 7.99 -10.18
N PHE A 125 9.13 6.79 -9.74
CA PHE A 125 8.20 5.76 -9.31
C PHE A 125 7.45 6.22 -8.05
N ARG A 126 6.13 6.42 -8.18
CA ARG A 126 5.26 6.92 -7.11
C ARG A 126 4.06 6.00 -6.95
N PRO A 127 4.21 4.87 -6.24
CA PRO A 127 3.09 3.96 -6.01
C PRO A 127 2.06 4.62 -5.10
N VAL A 128 0.82 4.74 -5.57
CA VAL A 128 -0.26 5.45 -4.87
C VAL A 128 -1.48 4.58 -4.58
N GLN A 129 -1.63 3.45 -5.26
CA GLN A 129 -2.73 2.53 -5.04
C GLN A 129 -2.27 1.09 -5.30
N ILE A 130 -2.65 0.18 -4.41
CA ILE A 130 -2.41 -1.25 -4.57
C ILE A 130 -3.74 -1.98 -4.55
N LYS A 131 -3.94 -2.94 -5.44
CA LYS A 131 -5.12 -3.81 -5.46
C LYS A 131 -4.72 -5.24 -5.83
N THR A 132 -5.39 -6.22 -5.22
CA THR A 132 -5.38 -7.58 -5.73
C THR A 132 -6.24 -7.64 -6.98
N GLY A 133 -5.75 -8.27 -8.04
CA GLY A 133 -6.51 -8.44 -9.27
C GLY A 133 -7.22 -9.79 -9.37
N PRO A 134 -8.07 -9.97 -10.39
CA PRO A 134 -8.84 -11.19 -10.60
C PRO A 134 -7.98 -12.43 -10.85
N ASP A 135 -6.76 -12.25 -11.31
CA ASP A 135 -5.75 -13.28 -11.53
C ASP A 135 -4.91 -13.61 -10.28
N GLY A 136 -5.13 -12.87 -9.18
CA GLY A 136 -4.39 -12.99 -7.93
C GLY A 136 -3.11 -12.17 -7.87
N ALA A 137 -2.72 -11.48 -8.95
CA ALA A 137 -1.58 -10.57 -8.97
C ALA A 137 -1.85 -9.31 -8.14
N LEU A 138 -0.78 -8.61 -7.77
CA LEU A 138 -0.89 -7.25 -7.24
C LEU A 138 -0.78 -6.24 -8.39
N TYR A 139 -1.72 -5.32 -8.43
CA TYR A 139 -1.72 -4.19 -9.35
C TYR A 139 -1.38 -2.93 -8.58
N ILE A 140 -0.40 -2.19 -9.07
CA ILE A 140 0.10 -0.97 -8.42
C ILE A 140 -0.07 0.18 -9.41
N ALA A 141 -0.91 1.15 -9.05
CA ALA A 141 -0.96 2.41 -9.78
C ALA A 141 0.25 3.26 -9.39
N ASP A 142 1.01 3.63 -10.40
CA ASP A 142 2.18 4.48 -10.32
C ASP A 142 1.86 5.84 -10.93
N MET A 143 1.86 6.87 -10.11
CA MET A 143 1.58 8.24 -10.56
C MET A 143 2.70 8.78 -11.45
N TYR A 144 3.91 8.27 -11.29
CA TYR A 144 5.12 8.62 -12.06
C TYR A 144 5.38 10.13 -12.14
N ARG A 145 5.71 10.72 -11.02
CA ARG A 145 5.94 12.14 -10.88
C ARG A 145 7.28 12.42 -10.21
N LEU A 146 8.00 13.41 -10.69
CA LEU A 146 9.20 13.87 -10.00
C LEU A 146 8.82 14.54 -8.68
N ILE A 147 7.94 15.53 -8.72
CA ILE A 147 7.44 16.28 -7.58
C ILE A 147 6.03 15.79 -7.23
N ILE A 148 5.79 15.52 -5.96
CA ILE A 148 4.49 15.08 -5.42
C ILE A 148 3.99 15.99 -4.30
N GLU A 149 4.81 16.90 -3.83
CA GLU A 149 4.46 17.88 -2.84
C GLU A 149 3.50 18.92 -3.43
N HIS A 150 2.56 19.41 -2.62
CA HIS A 150 1.71 20.53 -3.01
C HIS A 150 2.58 21.80 -3.18
N PRO A 151 2.38 22.61 -4.23
CA PRO A 151 3.19 23.79 -4.50
C PRO A 151 3.36 24.74 -3.32
N GLU A 152 2.32 24.88 -2.50
CA GLU A 152 2.32 25.69 -1.28
C GLU A 152 3.45 25.31 -0.29
N TRP A 153 3.83 24.03 -0.27
CA TRP A 153 4.86 23.51 0.63
C TRP A 153 6.28 23.54 0.04
N ILE A 154 6.41 23.99 -1.20
CA ILE A 154 7.68 24.05 -1.91
C ILE A 154 8.21 25.50 -1.83
N PRO A 155 9.43 25.74 -1.31
CA PRO A 155 10.01 27.08 -1.27
C PRO A 155 10.03 27.73 -2.66
N ALA A 156 9.67 29.00 -2.76
CA ALA A 156 9.56 29.72 -4.04
C ALA A 156 10.85 29.66 -4.88
N ALA A 157 12.01 29.73 -4.25
CA ALA A 157 13.31 29.57 -4.92
C ALA A 157 13.53 28.18 -5.55
N MET A 158 12.83 27.16 -5.06
CA MET A 158 12.87 25.80 -5.62
C MET A 158 11.82 25.64 -6.73
N GLN A 159 10.64 26.25 -6.57
CA GLN A 159 9.58 26.19 -7.59
C GLN A 159 10.06 26.72 -8.96
N SER A 160 10.91 27.73 -8.98
CA SER A 160 11.45 28.30 -10.23
C SER A 160 12.46 27.38 -10.95
N ARG A 161 12.95 26.33 -10.27
CA ARG A 161 14.00 25.43 -10.78
C ARG A 161 13.48 24.06 -11.23
N VAL A 162 12.21 23.75 -10.93
CA VAL A 162 11.63 22.44 -11.20
C VAL A 162 10.31 22.56 -11.94
N ASP A 163 10.06 21.65 -12.86
CA ASP A 163 8.72 21.49 -13.44
C ASP A 163 7.82 20.74 -12.46
N LEU A 164 6.95 21.48 -11.78
CA LEU A 164 6.01 20.92 -10.81
C LEU A 164 4.99 19.94 -11.43
N ARG A 165 4.86 19.94 -12.76
CA ARG A 165 3.95 19.07 -13.50
C ARG A 165 4.68 17.93 -14.23
N ALA A 166 6.00 17.84 -14.11
CA ALA A 166 6.78 16.80 -14.75
C ALA A 166 6.20 15.41 -14.53
N GLY A 167 5.90 14.68 -15.61
CA GLY A 167 5.29 13.36 -15.58
C GLY A 167 3.76 13.32 -15.47
N HIS A 168 3.06 14.45 -15.62
CA HIS A 168 1.59 14.50 -15.49
C HIS A 168 0.86 13.59 -16.50
N ASP A 169 1.50 13.22 -17.60
CA ASP A 169 1.02 12.35 -18.69
C ASP A 169 1.64 10.94 -18.67
N LYS A 170 2.39 10.57 -17.63
CA LYS A 170 3.24 9.37 -17.57
C LYS A 170 2.77 8.29 -16.60
N GLY A 171 1.59 8.45 -16.01
CA GLY A 171 1.02 7.46 -15.08
C GLY A 171 0.92 6.06 -15.72
N ARG A 172 1.14 5.02 -14.90
CA ARG A 172 1.13 3.63 -15.36
C ARG A 172 0.61 2.69 -14.29
N ILE A 173 0.31 1.47 -14.69
CA ILE A 173 -0.11 0.39 -13.78
C ILE A 173 0.89 -0.76 -13.92
N TRP A 174 1.49 -1.13 -12.82
CA TRP A 174 2.34 -2.30 -12.71
C TRP A 174 1.53 -3.52 -12.28
N ARG A 175 1.84 -4.66 -12.86
CA ARG A 175 1.30 -5.97 -12.45
C ARG A 175 2.43 -6.81 -11.89
N ILE A 176 2.37 -7.12 -10.61
CA ILE A 176 3.39 -7.88 -9.90
C ILE A 176 2.93 -9.33 -9.79
N VAL A 177 3.77 -10.23 -10.25
CA VAL A 177 3.55 -11.68 -10.23
C VAL A 177 4.82 -12.41 -9.76
N PRO A 178 4.73 -13.56 -9.08
CA PRO A 178 5.89 -14.39 -8.79
C PRO A 178 6.55 -14.87 -10.08
N LYS A 179 7.88 -14.94 -10.09
CA LYS A 179 8.63 -15.47 -11.23
C LYS A 179 8.17 -16.90 -11.55
N GLY A 180 7.81 -17.15 -12.81
CA GLY A 180 7.35 -18.46 -13.26
C GLY A 180 5.91 -18.83 -12.84
N ALA A 181 5.18 -17.93 -12.21
CA ALA A 181 3.79 -18.22 -11.82
C ALA A 181 2.90 -18.47 -13.04
N LYS A 182 2.12 -19.54 -12.97
CA LYS A 182 1.03 -19.78 -13.93
C LYS A 182 -0.17 -18.93 -13.51
N LEU A 183 -0.49 -17.94 -14.32
CA LEU A 183 -1.66 -17.10 -14.09
C LEU A 183 -2.92 -17.90 -14.39
N ARG A 184 -3.90 -17.78 -13.48
CA ARG A 184 -5.19 -18.41 -13.72
C ARG A 184 -5.97 -17.68 -14.80
N LYS A 185 -6.81 -18.43 -15.52
CA LYS A 185 -7.78 -17.85 -16.45
C LYS A 185 -8.86 -17.12 -15.65
N ILE A 186 -9.08 -15.86 -16.01
CA ILE A 186 -10.13 -15.03 -15.40
C ILE A 186 -11.47 -15.42 -16.06
N PRO A 187 -12.46 -15.90 -15.29
CA PRO A 187 -13.78 -16.22 -15.85
C PRO A 187 -14.51 -14.93 -16.23
N ARG A 188 -15.29 -15.00 -17.29
CA ARG A 188 -16.22 -13.94 -17.69
C ARG A 188 -17.48 -14.06 -16.83
N LEU A 189 -17.48 -13.40 -15.67
CA LEU A 189 -18.61 -13.47 -14.71
C LEU A 189 -19.93 -13.00 -15.34
N ASP A 190 -19.89 -12.05 -16.25
CA ASP A 190 -21.05 -11.55 -17.00
C ASP A 190 -21.69 -12.59 -17.94
N LYS A 191 -21.01 -13.71 -18.18
CA LYS A 191 -21.49 -14.81 -19.04
C LYS A 191 -21.78 -16.10 -18.28
N LEU A 192 -21.63 -16.09 -16.97
CA LEU A 192 -21.89 -17.27 -16.15
C LEU A 192 -23.37 -17.38 -15.78
N PRO A 193 -23.94 -18.59 -15.76
CA PRO A 193 -25.27 -18.83 -15.20
C PRO A 193 -25.28 -18.56 -13.69
N THR A 194 -26.43 -18.20 -13.15
CA THR A 194 -26.62 -17.80 -11.74
C THR A 194 -25.96 -18.76 -10.75
N GLN A 195 -26.13 -20.08 -10.95
CA GLN A 195 -25.51 -21.09 -10.08
C GLN A 195 -23.99 -20.96 -10.01
N GLN A 196 -23.32 -20.72 -11.14
CA GLN A 196 -21.88 -20.55 -11.19
C GLN A 196 -21.43 -19.21 -10.60
N LEU A 197 -22.27 -18.17 -10.68
CA LEU A 197 -22.03 -16.89 -9.99
C LEU A 197 -22.08 -17.06 -8.47
N VAL A 198 -23.03 -17.84 -7.96
CA VAL A 198 -23.11 -18.16 -6.52
C VAL A 198 -21.85 -18.91 -6.07
N TRP A 199 -21.37 -19.88 -6.83
CA TRP A 199 -20.11 -20.57 -6.51
C TRP A 199 -18.90 -19.67 -6.56
N ALA A 200 -18.90 -18.66 -7.44
CA ALA A 200 -17.81 -17.68 -7.53
C ALA A 200 -17.68 -16.82 -6.27
N LEU A 201 -18.73 -16.69 -5.44
CA LEU A 201 -18.66 -15.96 -4.15
C LEU A 201 -17.75 -16.65 -3.13
N ASP A 202 -17.57 -17.97 -3.23
CA ASP A 202 -16.68 -18.76 -2.36
C ASP A 202 -15.28 -18.95 -2.95
N HIS A 203 -14.93 -18.15 -3.93
CA HIS A 203 -13.63 -18.24 -4.58
C HIS A 203 -12.52 -17.76 -3.63
N PRO A 204 -11.37 -18.50 -3.48
CA PRO A 204 -10.29 -18.15 -2.56
C PRO A 204 -9.60 -16.82 -2.85
N ASN A 205 -9.68 -16.31 -4.08
CA ASN A 205 -9.26 -14.94 -4.39
C ASN A 205 -10.38 -13.98 -3.98
N GLY A 206 -10.04 -13.10 -3.05
CA GLY A 206 -10.98 -12.12 -2.53
C GLY A 206 -11.16 -10.85 -3.37
N TRP A 207 -10.84 -10.92 -4.67
CA TRP A 207 -11.06 -9.83 -5.63
C TRP A 207 -12.53 -9.52 -5.90
#